data_6c8bb11bd2243f21841ef93e2fa1b8c9
#
_entry.id   6c8bb11bd2243f21841ef93e2fa1b8c9
#
_cell.length_a   1.000
_cell.length_b   1.000
_cell.length_c   1.000
_cell.angle_alpha   90.00
_cell.angle_beta   90.00
_cell.angle_gamma   90.00
#
_symmetry.space_group_name_H-M   'P 1'
#
loop_
_entity.id
_entity.type
_entity.pdbx_description
1 polymer ?
#
loop_
_entity_poly.entity_id
_entity_poly.type
_entity_poly.pdbx_seq_one_letter_code
_entity_poly.pdbx_strand_id
1 'polypeptide(L)'
;MLEKQMFKEQQPVAYRTLSNALKSNRLSHAYLFYGKGSTMKSRVALLVTQSISCPHCDEDGFACQSCETCKQIERDENPDVYWLRPGGLRQTKPLTRKELTAWWKNELVVREQKKWSILKEDILAIQNAFAAGALTQVDHQTYILEQYDKATPSASNSLLKFLEEPKDNLTGILTVDELANVLPTIVSRCQLIPFRSRSRAALVNELEEIIDDPELVEILAWSEYDLNRAGNLLEDEAAFEIRDAAKAFWTNRTSHRALIDLELGVFAKDAHLSRPAVEFFLHCLLYYLEKDQKLDLAHLDLRLILLEGIDALRNPLDPALLLERVASQIQKSSRAHR
;
A
#
# COMPACT_ATOMS: atom_id res chain seq x y z
N MET A 1 -16.30 2.58 7.95
CA MET A 1 -16.14 2.22 9.38
C MET A 1 -15.24 0.99 9.46
N LEU A 2 -14.18 1.00 10.27
CA LEU A 2 -13.36 -0.19 10.46
C LEU A 2 -14.11 -1.15 11.39
N GLU A 3 -14.30 -2.38 10.97
CA GLU A 3 -14.83 -3.41 11.86
C GLU A 3 -13.75 -3.78 12.89
N LYS A 4 -13.95 -3.37 14.14
CA LYS A 4 -12.99 -3.61 15.24
C LYS A 4 -12.73 -5.10 15.45
N GLN A 5 -13.73 -5.94 15.22
CA GLN A 5 -13.60 -7.38 15.30
C GLN A 5 -12.61 -7.90 14.25
N MET A 6 -12.72 -7.44 13.01
CA MET A 6 -11.77 -7.76 11.93
C MET A 6 -10.35 -7.29 12.28
N PHE A 7 -10.20 -6.09 12.85
CA PHE A 7 -8.89 -5.60 13.30
C PHE A 7 -8.28 -6.50 14.38
N LYS A 8 -9.09 -6.90 15.37
CA LYS A 8 -8.66 -7.79 16.46
C LYS A 8 -8.20 -9.15 15.93
N GLU A 9 -8.91 -9.72 15.00
CA GLU A 9 -8.63 -11.04 14.43
C GLU A 9 -7.43 -11.02 13.47
N GLN A 10 -7.37 -10.05 12.57
CA GLN A 10 -6.32 -10.01 11.55
C GLN A 10 -5.00 -9.44 12.07
N GLN A 11 -5.05 -8.51 13.04
CA GLN A 11 -3.87 -7.81 13.57
C GLN A 11 -3.81 -7.84 15.11
N PRO A 12 -3.79 -9.03 15.75
CA PRO A 12 -3.94 -9.15 17.19
C PRO A 12 -2.83 -8.46 18.00
N VAL A 13 -1.60 -8.39 17.46
CA VAL A 13 -0.48 -7.72 18.12
C VAL A 13 -0.69 -6.21 18.11
N ALA A 14 -1.00 -5.63 16.94
CA ALA A 14 -1.28 -4.20 16.79
C ALA A 14 -2.49 -3.79 17.64
N TYR A 15 -3.58 -4.57 17.57
CA TYR A 15 -4.79 -4.34 18.36
C TYR A 15 -4.48 -4.23 19.85
N ARG A 16 -3.82 -5.26 20.43
CA ARG A 16 -3.50 -5.30 21.84
C ARG A 16 -2.57 -4.18 22.28
N THR A 17 -1.55 -3.87 21.48
CA THR A 17 -0.59 -2.81 21.80
C THR A 17 -1.27 -1.43 21.82
N LEU A 18 -2.08 -1.13 20.81
CA LEU A 18 -2.78 0.14 20.70
C LEU A 18 -3.91 0.27 21.73
N SER A 19 -4.70 -0.79 21.98
CA SER A 19 -5.71 -0.82 23.03
C SER A 19 -5.10 -0.52 24.40
N ASN A 20 -3.97 -1.14 24.75
CA ASN A 20 -3.30 -0.90 26.02
C ASN A 20 -2.80 0.53 26.15
N ALA A 21 -2.24 1.12 25.07
CA ALA A 21 -1.79 2.51 25.07
C ALA A 21 -2.96 3.49 25.26
N LEU A 22 -4.07 3.28 24.57
CA LEU A 22 -5.28 4.10 24.66
C LEU A 22 -5.92 4.01 26.06
N LYS A 23 -6.14 2.80 26.58
CA LYS A 23 -6.73 2.59 27.92
C LYS A 23 -5.92 3.21 29.05
N SER A 24 -4.59 3.10 28.97
CA SER A 24 -3.70 3.64 29.98
C SER A 24 -3.39 5.12 29.82
N ASN A 25 -3.90 5.75 28.77
CA ASN A 25 -3.57 7.11 28.34
C ASN A 25 -2.05 7.35 28.26
N ARG A 26 -1.32 6.32 27.75
CA ARG A 26 0.14 6.35 27.58
C ARG A 26 0.48 6.17 26.10
N LEU A 27 0.14 7.19 25.34
CA LEU A 27 0.45 7.23 23.93
C LEU A 27 1.94 7.55 23.71
N SER A 28 2.53 6.91 22.72
CA SER A 28 3.85 7.32 22.23
C SER A 28 3.70 8.61 21.43
N HIS A 29 4.73 9.47 21.48
CA HIS A 29 4.77 10.67 20.64
C HIS A 29 4.81 10.35 19.14
N ALA A 30 5.28 9.16 18.75
CA ALA A 30 5.26 8.69 17.37
C ALA A 30 5.10 7.17 17.28
N TYR A 31 4.28 6.74 16.34
CA TYR A 31 4.10 5.34 15.94
C TYR A 31 4.55 5.14 14.50
N LEU A 32 5.18 4.02 14.21
CA LEU A 32 5.50 3.59 12.86
C LEU A 32 4.81 2.25 12.58
N PHE A 33 3.73 2.30 11.79
CA PHE A 33 2.96 1.15 11.35
C PHE A 33 3.63 0.58 10.11
N TYR A 34 4.12 -0.64 10.18
CA TYR A 34 4.87 -1.26 9.08
C TYR A 34 4.34 -2.65 8.70
N GLY A 35 4.43 -2.99 7.42
CA GLY A 35 4.03 -4.29 6.86
C GLY A 35 3.68 -4.18 5.39
N LYS A 36 4.03 -5.19 4.61
CA LYS A 36 3.82 -5.24 3.16
C LYS A 36 2.34 -5.41 2.80
N GLY A 37 2.01 -4.92 1.60
CA GLY A 37 0.72 -5.14 0.96
C GLY A 37 -0.44 -4.39 1.59
N SER A 38 -1.64 -4.77 1.18
CA SER A 38 -2.89 -4.22 1.66
C SER A 38 -3.13 -4.60 3.10
N THR A 39 -2.65 -3.76 3.98
CA THR A 39 -2.88 -3.89 5.41
C THR A 39 -3.82 -2.79 5.86
N MET A 40 -4.47 -2.99 7.01
CA MET A 40 -5.36 -1.99 7.60
C MET A 40 -4.64 -0.76 8.16
N LYS A 41 -3.35 -0.52 7.84
CA LYS A 41 -2.52 0.53 8.47
C LYS A 41 -3.21 1.89 8.50
N SER A 42 -3.67 2.38 7.34
CA SER A 42 -4.32 3.69 7.24
C SER A 42 -5.64 3.76 8.01
N ARG A 43 -6.44 2.68 7.93
CA ARG A 43 -7.71 2.59 8.69
C ARG A 43 -7.48 2.56 10.19
N VAL A 44 -6.46 1.84 10.65
CA VAL A 44 -6.10 1.79 12.06
C VAL A 44 -5.49 3.10 12.52
N ALA A 45 -4.68 3.77 11.70
CA ALA A 45 -4.17 5.11 11.99
C ALA A 45 -5.32 6.10 12.24
N LEU A 46 -6.34 6.08 11.38
CA LEU A 46 -7.53 6.89 11.56
C LEU A 46 -8.32 6.50 12.82
N LEU A 47 -8.52 5.21 13.07
CA LEU A 47 -9.19 4.72 14.26
C LEU A 47 -8.48 5.19 15.55
N VAL A 48 -7.15 5.09 15.59
CA VAL A 48 -6.36 5.57 16.74
C VAL A 48 -6.49 7.09 16.90
N THR A 49 -6.40 7.86 15.81
CA THR A 49 -6.61 9.31 15.83
C THR A 49 -8.00 9.68 16.34
N GLN A 50 -9.05 8.99 15.85
CA GLN A 50 -10.40 9.16 16.37
C GLN A 50 -10.49 8.79 17.86
N SER A 51 -9.79 7.73 18.31
CA SER A 51 -9.83 7.26 19.69
C SER A 51 -9.21 8.26 20.67
N ILE A 52 -8.20 9.00 20.26
CA ILE A 52 -7.58 10.06 21.07
C ILE A 52 -8.58 11.17 21.38
N SER A 53 -9.46 11.50 20.44
CA SER A 53 -10.38 12.64 20.55
C SER A 53 -11.84 12.24 20.81
N CYS A 54 -12.19 10.96 20.79
CA CYS A 54 -13.55 10.48 20.92
C CYS A 54 -14.03 10.49 22.38
N PRO A 55 -15.16 11.18 22.72
CA PRO A 55 -15.72 11.14 24.07
C PRO A 55 -16.43 9.81 24.40
N HIS A 56 -16.63 8.93 23.42
CA HIS A 56 -17.42 7.68 23.53
C HIS A 56 -16.58 6.46 23.10
N CYS A 57 -15.39 6.30 23.69
CA CYS A 57 -14.58 5.10 23.43
C CYS A 57 -15.21 3.86 24.07
N ASP A 58 -14.96 2.71 23.44
CA ASP A 58 -15.38 1.41 23.98
C ASP A 58 -14.45 0.92 25.11
N GLU A 59 -14.74 -0.27 25.65
CA GLU A 59 -13.96 -0.92 26.71
C GLU A 59 -12.50 -1.18 26.32
N ASP A 60 -12.22 -1.31 25.03
CA ASP A 60 -10.87 -1.48 24.49
C ASP A 60 -10.16 -0.16 24.19
N GLY A 61 -10.80 0.99 24.49
CA GLY A 61 -10.27 2.33 24.30
C GLY A 61 -10.41 2.86 22.88
N PHE A 62 -11.06 2.14 21.97
CA PHE A 62 -11.24 2.57 20.59
C PHE A 62 -12.49 3.42 20.39
N ALA A 63 -12.40 4.37 19.48
CA ALA A 63 -13.45 5.32 19.13
C ALA A 63 -14.77 4.65 18.74
N CYS A 64 -15.89 5.30 19.00
CA CYS A 64 -17.22 4.85 18.58
C CYS A 64 -17.47 4.96 17.07
N GLN A 65 -16.65 5.74 16.34
CA GLN A 65 -16.72 5.99 14.89
C GLN A 65 -18.08 6.60 14.41
N SER A 66 -18.94 7.01 15.31
CA SER A 66 -20.30 7.50 15.00
C SER A 66 -20.62 8.89 15.52
N CYS A 67 -19.91 9.37 16.54
CA CYS A 67 -20.09 10.71 17.09
C CYS A 67 -19.58 11.80 16.13
N GLU A 68 -19.94 13.05 16.41
CA GLU A 68 -19.56 14.19 15.54
C GLU A 68 -18.05 14.36 15.43
N THR A 69 -17.31 14.23 16.53
CA THR A 69 -15.84 14.30 16.54
C THR A 69 -15.22 13.22 15.60
N CYS A 70 -15.70 11.98 15.69
CA CYS A 70 -15.22 10.91 14.80
C CYS A 70 -15.51 11.22 13.33
N LYS A 71 -16.69 11.78 13.02
CA LYS A 71 -17.08 12.15 11.66
C LYS A 71 -16.26 13.33 11.12
N GLN A 72 -15.97 14.33 11.95
CA GLN A 72 -15.11 15.46 11.57
C GLN A 72 -13.71 15.00 11.23
N ILE A 73 -13.12 14.10 12.04
CA ILE A 73 -11.81 13.53 11.74
C ILE A 73 -11.84 12.71 10.44
N GLU A 74 -12.88 11.91 10.23
CA GLU A 74 -13.07 11.13 9.00
C GLU A 74 -13.19 12.02 7.75
N ARG A 75 -13.82 13.21 7.89
CA ARG A 75 -14.01 14.17 6.78
C ARG A 75 -12.85 15.14 6.59
N ASP A 76 -11.79 15.02 7.39
CA ASP A 76 -10.66 15.96 7.35
C ASP A 76 -11.07 17.40 7.75
N GLU A 77 -12.04 17.52 8.65
CA GLU A 77 -12.60 18.79 9.13
C GLU A 77 -12.11 19.16 10.54
N ASN A 78 -11.36 18.27 11.21
CA ASN A 78 -10.87 18.53 12.56
C ASN A 78 -9.55 19.32 12.50
N PRO A 79 -9.46 20.52 13.12
CA PRO A 79 -8.28 21.39 13.02
C PRO A 79 -7.03 20.86 13.77
N ASP A 80 -7.22 19.91 14.71
CA ASP A 80 -6.13 19.30 15.47
C ASP A 80 -5.63 17.98 14.87
N VAL A 81 -6.13 17.62 13.68
CA VAL A 81 -5.72 16.44 12.94
C VAL A 81 -5.16 16.85 11.58
N TYR A 82 -3.95 16.45 11.30
CA TYR A 82 -3.31 16.68 10.02
C TYR A 82 -3.04 15.33 9.32
N TRP A 83 -3.68 15.09 8.20
CA TRP A 83 -3.57 13.84 7.49
C TRP A 83 -2.97 14.02 6.09
N LEU A 84 -1.73 13.62 5.93
CA LEU A 84 -1.03 13.62 4.64
C LEU A 84 -1.15 12.23 4.01
N ARG A 85 -1.85 12.14 2.89
CA ARG A 85 -2.12 10.91 2.15
C ARG A 85 -1.96 11.12 0.65
N PRO A 86 -1.70 10.05 -0.13
CA PRO A 86 -1.71 10.15 -1.59
C PRO A 86 -3.03 10.77 -2.08
N GLY A 87 -2.93 11.84 -2.88
CA GLY A 87 -4.12 12.57 -3.34
C GLY A 87 -4.77 13.52 -2.35
N GLY A 88 -4.24 13.61 -1.11
CA GLY A 88 -4.79 14.44 -0.04
C GLY A 88 -4.43 15.92 -0.16
N LEU A 89 -3.86 16.48 0.86
CA LEU A 89 -3.67 17.90 1.17
C LEU A 89 -3.16 18.88 0.10
N ARG A 90 -2.62 18.40 -1.02
CA ARG A 90 -2.27 19.29 -2.14
C ARG A 90 -3.48 19.69 -2.99
N GLN A 91 -4.65 19.15 -2.71
CA GLN A 91 -5.90 19.57 -3.30
C GLN A 91 -6.57 20.60 -2.42
N THR A 92 -6.78 21.78 -2.94
CA THR A 92 -7.51 22.88 -2.29
C THR A 92 -9.01 22.61 -2.08
N LYS A 93 -9.45 21.38 -2.31
CA LYS A 93 -10.85 20.96 -2.11
C LYS A 93 -10.86 19.68 -1.26
N PRO A 94 -11.66 19.65 -0.19
CA PRO A 94 -11.90 18.42 0.57
C PRO A 94 -12.49 17.35 -0.35
N LEU A 95 -12.14 16.09 -0.10
CA LEU A 95 -12.73 14.95 -0.81
C LEU A 95 -14.25 14.97 -0.63
N THR A 96 -14.99 14.71 -1.69
CA THR A 96 -16.43 14.55 -1.59
C THR A 96 -16.78 13.33 -0.74
N ARG A 97 -17.98 13.31 -0.15
CA ARG A 97 -18.48 12.18 0.64
C ARG A 97 -18.41 10.85 -0.15
N LYS A 98 -18.59 10.90 -1.48
CA LYS A 98 -18.50 9.74 -2.37
C LYS A 98 -17.06 9.25 -2.50
N GLU A 99 -16.10 10.15 -2.65
CA GLU A 99 -14.67 9.84 -2.72
C GLU A 99 -14.15 9.30 -1.38
N LEU A 100 -14.60 9.87 -0.26
CA LEU A 100 -14.28 9.34 1.09
C LEU A 100 -14.88 7.94 1.30
N THR A 101 -16.13 7.71 0.88
CA THR A 101 -16.78 6.41 1.01
C THR A 101 -16.09 5.36 0.15
N ALA A 102 -15.72 5.70 -1.08
CA ALA A 102 -14.98 4.83 -1.98
C ALA A 102 -13.59 4.52 -1.43
N TRP A 103 -12.88 5.52 -0.88
CA TRP A 103 -11.60 5.32 -0.20
C TRP A 103 -11.72 4.39 1.02
N TRP A 104 -12.77 4.55 1.83
CA TRP A 104 -13.08 3.69 2.97
C TRP A 104 -13.35 2.23 2.58
N LYS A 105 -13.99 2.01 1.46
CA LYS A 105 -14.30 0.68 0.95
C LYS A 105 -13.14 0.03 0.19
N ASN A 106 -11.96 0.66 0.12
CA ASN A 106 -10.89 0.35 -0.82
C ASN A 106 -11.32 0.48 -2.32
N GLU A 107 -12.41 1.17 -2.59
CA GLU A 107 -12.92 1.38 -3.95
C GLU A 107 -12.28 2.58 -4.65
N LEU A 108 -11.50 3.40 -3.94
CA LEU A 108 -10.69 4.43 -4.58
C LEU A 108 -9.45 3.79 -5.19
N VAL A 109 -9.58 3.54 -6.46
CA VAL A 109 -8.45 3.52 -7.38
C VAL A 109 -7.68 4.81 -7.12
N VAL A 110 -6.51 4.69 -6.54
CA VAL A 110 -5.56 5.79 -6.49
C VAL A 110 -5.17 6.01 -7.94
N ARG A 111 -5.91 6.90 -8.66
CA ARG A 111 -5.50 7.35 -9.99
C ARG A 111 -4.02 7.62 -9.91
N GLU A 112 -3.25 7.07 -10.82
CA GLU A 112 -1.80 7.28 -10.91
C GLU A 112 -1.49 8.76 -10.71
N GLN A 113 -1.25 9.14 -9.47
CA GLN A 113 -0.71 10.46 -9.22
C GLN A 113 0.76 10.36 -9.56
N LYS A 114 1.12 11.01 -10.66
CA LYS A 114 2.50 11.22 -11.06
C LYS A 114 3.35 11.45 -9.82
N LYS A 115 4.10 10.42 -9.40
CA LYS A 115 5.08 10.43 -8.32
C LYS A 115 4.59 11.08 -7.01
N TRP A 116 3.74 10.35 -6.25
CA TRP A 116 3.54 10.69 -4.86
C TRP A 116 4.88 10.63 -4.11
N SER A 117 5.21 11.70 -3.41
CA SER A 117 6.31 11.73 -2.44
C SER A 117 6.00 12.78 -1.38
N ILE A 118 6.44 12.54 -0.16
CA ILE A 118 6.35 13.52 0.92
C ILE A 118 7.52 14.48 0.79
N LEU A 119 7.23 15.77 0.68
CA LEU A 119 8.22 16.82 0.51
C LEU A 119 8.50 17.51 1.84
N LYS A 120 9.61 18.27 1.90
CA LYS A 120 9.97 19.06 3.07
C LYS A 120 8.88 20.07 3.44
N GLU A 121 8.25 20.67 2.44
CA GLU A 121 7.19 21.65 2.59
C GLU A 121 5.96 21.07 3.28
N ASP A 122 5.65 19.79 3.06
CA ASP A 122 4.55 19.08 3.71
C ASP A 122 4.83 18.95 5.22
N ILE A 123 6.06 18.60 5.60
CA ILE A 123 6.48 18.51 7.01
C ILE A 123 6.46 19.89 7.69
N LEU A 124 6.94 20.92 7.00
CA LEU A 124 6.90 22.29 7.51
C LEU A 124 5.45 22.79 7.69
N ALA A 125 4.53 22.40 6.82
CA ALA A 125 3.11 22.74 6.94
C ALA A 125 2.51 22.15 8.22
N ILE A 126 2.83 20.89 8.57
CA ILE A 126 2.41 20.27 9.84
C ILE A 126 2.98 21.04 11.05
N GLN A 127 4.26 21.36 11.02
CA GLN A 127 4.93 22.10 12.10
C GLN A 127 4.27 23.46 12.33
N ASN A 128 3.94 24.17 11.24
CA ASN A 128 3.29 25.47 11.29
C ASN A 128 1.82 25.35 11.78
N ALA A 129 1.08 24.35 11.29
CA ALA A 129 -0.30 24.11 11.73
C ALA A 129 -0.39 23.87 13.24
N PHE A 130 0.58 23.17 13.80
CA PHE A 130 0.59 22.83 15.23
C PHE A 130 1.39 23.82 16.11
N ALA A 131 1.94 24.88 15.52
CA ALA A 131 2.71 25.88 16.28
C ALA A 131 1.86 26.60 17.35
N ALA A 132 0.57 26.84 17.07
CA ALA A 132 -0.33 27.57 17.94
C ALA A 132 -0.92 26.73 19.09
N GLY A 133 -0.65 25.41 19.14
CA GLY A 133 -1.27 24.48 20.09
C GLY A 133 -2.62 23.96 19.60
N ALA A 134 -3.26 23.11 20.42
CA ALA A 134 -4.54 22.51 20.08
C ALA A 134 -5.68 23.57 20.08
N LEU A 135 -6.61 23.43 19.15
CA LEU A 135 -7.74 24.33 18.95
C LEU A 135 -9.04 23.75 19.48
N THR A 136 -9.08 22.43 19.72
CA THR A 136 -10.24 21.72 20.28
C THR A 136 -10.12 21.56 21.80
N GLN A 137 -11.22 21.16 22.45
CA GLN A 137 -11.25 20.94 23.90
C GLN A 137 -10.44 19.73 24.37
N VAL A 138 -10.03 18.86 23.44
CA VAL A 138 -9.29 17.63 23.77
C VAL A 138 -7.83 17.89 24.09
N ASP A 139 -7.32 19.08 23.74
CA ASP A 139 -5.91 19.46 23.94
C ASP A 139 -4.90 18.42 23.47
N HIS A 140 -5.18 17.75 22.34
CA HIS A 140 -4.29 16.77 21.72
C HIS A 140 -4.29 16.93 20.21
N GLN A 141 -3.11 16.97 19.63
CA GLN A 141 -2.91 17.08 18.19
C GLN A 141 -2.41 15.77 17.62
N THR A 142 -2.83 15.43 16.40
CA THR A 142 -2.39 14.19 15.74
C THR A 142 -2.02 14.46 14.28
N TYR A 143 -0.90 13.90 13.83
CA TYR A 143 -0.60 13.86 12.40
C TYR A 143 -0.45 12.43 11.91
N ILE A 144 -0.95 12.17 10.68
CA ILE A 144 -0.81 10.91 9.98
C ILE A 144 -0.02 11.16 8.69
N LEU A 145 1.06 10.42 8.49
CA LEU A 145 1.87 10.43 7.27
C LEU A 145 1.76 9.07 6.59
N GLU A 146 0.95 8.99 5.54
CA GLU A 146 0.80 7.73 4.79
C GLU A 146 1.91 7.53 3.77
N GLN A 147 2.31 6.27 3.59
CA GLN A 147 3.38 5.87 2.66
C GLN A 147 4.67 6.68 2.89
N TYR A 148 5.06 6.78 4.15
CA TYR A 148 6.24 7.56 4.54
C TYR A 148 7.56 7.03 3.95
N ASP A 149 7.61 5.79 3.54
CA ASP A 149 8.69 5.21 2.73
C ASP A 149 8.94 5.95 1.40
N LYS A 150 8.01 6.80 0.96
CA LYS A 150 8.15 7.69 -0.20
C LYS A 150 8.56 9.12 0.16
N ALA A 151 8.98 9.37 1.39
CA ALA A 151 9.46 10.68 1.80
C ALA A 151 10.83 10.99 1.20
N THR A 152 11.00 12.25 0.77
CA THR A 152 12.31 12.70 0.30
C THR A 152 13.31 12.79 1.48
N PRO A 153 14.63 12.67 1.22
CA PRO A 153 15.64 12.83 2.28
C PRO A 153 15.52 14.15 3.03
N SER A 154 15.13 15.22 2.34
CA SER A 154 14.91 16.55 2.93
C SER A 154 13.69 16.58 3.86
N ALA A 155 12.61 15.89 3.49
CA ALA A 155 11.43 15.71 4.35
C ALA A 155 11.79 14.90 5.60
N SER A 156 12.52 13.80 5.44
CA SER A 156 12.94 12.94 6.54
C SER A 156 13.81 13.70 7.55
N ASN A 157 14.76 14.51 7.08
CA ASN A 157 15.60 15.35 7.96
C ASN A 157 14.77 16.43 8.70
N SER A 158 13.73 16.96 8.08
CA SER A 158 12.82 17.92 8.73
C SER A 158 11.97 17.24 9.80
N LEU A 159 11.52 16.00 9.54
CA LEU A 159 10.74 15.23 10.50
C LEU A 159 11.57 14.80 11.71
N LEU A 160 12.88 14.51 11.55
CA LEU A 160 13.77 14.16 12.66
C LEU A 160 13.77 15.22 13.76
N LYS A 161 13.85 16.50 13.41
CA LYS A 161 13.78 17.60 14.39
C LYS A 161 12.46 17.60 15.18
N PHE A 162 11.39 17.23 14.49
CA PHE A 162 10.06 17.17 15.11
C PHE A 162 9.89 15.97 16.04
N LEU A 163 10.60 14.87 15.75
CA LEU A 163 10.61 13.67 16.57
C LEU A 163 11.60 13.76 17.76
N GLU A 164 12.63 14.59 17.66
CA GLU A 164 13.64 14.78 18.73
C GLU A 164 13.14 15.66 19.87
N GLU A 165 12.29 16.63 19.55
CA GLU A 165 11.67 17.55 20.52
C GLU A 165 10.16 17.43 20.46
N PRO A 166 9.60 16.26 20.89
CA PRO A 166 8.16 16.05 20.83
C PRO A 166 7.46 17.02 21.75
N LYS A 167 6.40 17.66 21.24
CA LYS A 167 5.49 18.45 22.06
C LYS A 167 4.65 17.52 22.93
N ASP A 168 4.34 17.98 24.14
CA ASP A 168 3.31 17.35 24.95
C ASP A 168 1.97 17.35 24.17
N ASN A 169 1.19 16.30 24.35
CA ASN A 169 -0.10 16.17 23.68
C ASN A 169 -0.06 16.16 22.14
N LEU A 170 1.03 15.63 21.57
CA LEU A 170 1.15 15.41 20.12
C LEU A 170 1.50 13.96 19.83
N THR A 171 0.76 13.34 18.93
CA THR A 171 1.02 11.98 18.45
C THR A 171 1.14 11.94 16.94
N GLY A 172 2.24 11.39 16.45
CA GLY A 172 2.48 11.11 15.04
C GLY A 172 2.20 9.66 14.70
N ILE A 173 1.60 9.39 13.55
CA ILE A 173 1.41 8.03 13.01
C ILE A 173 1.95 7.99 11.59
N LEU A 174 3.01 7.23 11.38
CA LEU A 174 3.60 7.00 10.07
C LEU A 174 3.21 5.61 9.59
N THR A 175 2.83 5.48 8.32
CA THR A 175 2.59 4.16 7.71
C THR A 175 3.64 3.90 6.64
N VAL A 176 4.20 2.69 6.62
CA VAL A 176 5.21 2.26 5.64
C VAL A 176 4.98 0.81 5.24
N ASP A 177 5.40 0.45 4.05
CA ASP A 177 5.39 -0.95 3.63
C ASP A 177 6.66 -1.68 4.08
N GLU A 178 7.82 -1.05 3.93
CA GLU A 178 9.11 -1.64 4.29
C GLU A 178 9.92 -0.72 5.20
N LEU A 179 10.32 -1.22 6.36
CA LEU A 179 11.19 -0.47 7.29
C LEU A 179 12.55 -0.12 6.70
N ALA A 180 13.06 -0.94 5.77
CA ALA A 180 14.35 -0.72 5.12
C ALA A 180 14.40 0.60 4.33
N ASN A 181 13.24 1.13 3.92
CA ASN A 181 13.13 2.39 3.18
C ASN A 181 13.01 3.62 4.10
N VAL A 182 13.04 3.43 5.41
CA VAL A 182 12.95 4.50 6.41
C VAL A 182 14.32 4.70 7.09
N LEU A 183 14.70 5.94 7.33
CA LEU A 183 15.95 6.23 8.01
C LEU A 183 15.99 5.55 9.40
N PRO A 184 17.08 4.85 9.76
CA PRO A 184 17.22 4.20 11.07
C PRO A 184 17.01 5.16 12.25
N THR A 185 17.36 6.43 12.06
CA THR A 185 17.18 7.50 13.05
C THR A 185 15.70 7.82 13.32
N ILE A 186 14.83 7.66 12.34
CA ILE A 186 13.36 7.79 12.50
C ILE A 186 12.79 6.51 13.14
N VAL A 187 13.23 5.34 12.66
CA VAL A 187 12.81 4.04 13.21
C VAL A 187 13.08 3.97 14.71
N SER A 188 14.25 4.44 15.16
CA SER A 188 14.65 4.42 16.59
C SER A 188 13.84 5.36 17.48
N ARG A 189 13.13 6.35 16.92
CA ARG A 189 12.33 7.34 17.65
C ARG A 189 10.82 7.03 17.64
N CYS A 190 10.42 6.02 16.88
CA CYS A 190 9.01 5.63 16.77
C CYS A 190 8.74 4.31 17.50
N GLN A 191 7.58 4.18 18.10
CA GLN A 191 7.08 2.89 18.55
C GLN A 191 6.65 2.07 17.32
N LEU A 192 7.30 0.94 17.11
CA LEU A 192 7.05 0.06 15.97
C LEU A 192 5.80 -0.78 16.20
N ILE A 193 4.86 -0.74 15.27
CA ILE A 193 3.64 -1.56 15.27
C ILE A 193 3.62 -2.41 14.00
N PRO A 194 3.83 -3.73 14.12
CA PRO A 194 3.81 -4.63 12.97
C PRO A 194 2.38 -4.89 12.49
N PHE A 195 2.19 -4.83 11.18
CA PHE A 195 0.97 -5.26 10.51
C PHE A 195 1.29 -6.45 9.62
N ARG A 196 0.55 -7.53 9.81
CA ARG A 196 0.68 -8.73 8.97
C ARG A 196 -0.03 -8.50 7.65
N SER A 197 0.54 -9.01 6.57
CA SER A 197 -0.16 -9.10 5.29
C SER A 197 -1.46 -9.90 5.47
N ARG A 198 -2.46 -9.61 4.65
CA ARG A 198 -3.70 -10.40 4.64
C ARG A 198 -3.38 -11.84 4.26
N SER A 199 -4.11 -12.78 4.83
CA SER A 199 -4.02 -14.16 4.35
C SER A 199 -4.52 -14.24 2.92
N ARG A 200 -3.97 -15.18 2.14
CA ARG A 200 -4.42 -15.43 0.76
C ARG A 200 -5.93 -15.68 0.69
N ALA A 201 -6.48 -16.43 1.64
CA ALA A 201 -7.91 -16.69 1.71
C ALA A 201 -8.73 -15.41 1.91
N ALA A 202 -8.26 -14.46 2.72
CA ALA A 202 -8.94 -13.18 2.91
C ALA A 202 -8.90 -12.31 1.64
N LEU A 203 -7.79 -12.34 0.90
CA LEU A 203 -7.68 -11.65 -0.39
C LEU A 203 -8.58 -12.28 -1.45
N VAL A 204 -8.65 -13.61 -1.52
CA VAL A 204 -9.55 -14.33 -2.43
C VAL A 204 -10.99 -13.91 -2.18
N ASN A 205 -11.48 -14.00 -0.93
CA ASN A 205 -12.86 -13.63 -0.60
C ASN A 205 -13.18 -12.16 -0.98
N GLU A 206 -12.24 -11.24 -0.77
CA GLU A 206 -12.42 -9.83 -1.11
C GLU A 206 -12.48 -9.60 -2.64
N LEU A 207 -11.63 -10.30 -3.39
CA LEU A 207 -11.57 -10.17 -4.85
C LEU A 207 -12.74 -10.87 -5.54
N GLU A 208 -13.24 -11.98 -5.00
CA GLU A 208 -14.42 -12.70 -5.52
C GLU A 208 -15.72 -11.86 -5.44
N GLU A 209 -15.78 -10.84 -4.58
CA GLU A 209 -16.93 -9.93 -4.52
C GLU A 209 -17.04 -9.02 -5.76
N ILE A 210 -15.94 -8.87 -6.53
CA ILE A 210 -15.89 -7.92 -7.65
C ILE A 210 -15.37 -8.51 -8.96
N ILE A 211 -14.78 -9.70 -8.93
CA ILE A 211 -14.19 -10.38 -10.10
C ILE A 211 -14.80 -11.76 -10.24
N ASP A 212 -15.52 -11.98 -11.33
CA ASP A 212 -16.16 -13.27 -11.65
C ASP A 212 -15.21 -14.32 -12.26
N ASP A 213 -13.90 -14.02 -12.35
CA ASP A 213 -12.88 -14.89 -12.93
C ASP A 213 -12.01 -15.54 -11.82
N PRO A 214 -12.21 -16.82 -11.50
CA PRO A 214 -11.49 -17.48 -10.42
C PRO A 214 -9.96 -17.57 -10.65
N GLU A 215 -9.52 -17.71 -11.92
CA GLU A 215 -8.09 -17.76 -12.22
C GLU A 215 -7.41 -16.39 -11.98
N LEU A 216 -8.07 -15.31 -12.38
CA LEU A 216 -7.57 -13.95 -12.12
C LEU A 216 -7.54 -13.63 -10.62
N VAL A 217 -8.61 -13.98 -9.89
CA VAL A 217 -8.68 -13.85 -8.43
C VAL A 217 -7.53 -14.62 -7.77
N GLU A 218 -7.29 -15.86 -8.22
CA GLU A 218 -6.22 -16.67 -7.64
C GLU A 218 -4.82 -16.07 -7.89
N ILE A 219 -4.56 -15.55 -9.10
CA ILE A 219 -3.29 -14.88 -9.46
C ILE A 219 -3.11 -13.61 -8.62
N LEU A 220 -4.12 -12.75 -8.53
CA LEU A 220 -4.07 -11.51 -7.78
C LEU A 220 -3.83 -11.78 -6.28
N ALA A 221 -4.57 -12.71 -5.69
CA ALA A 221 -4.41 -13.07 -4.28
C ALA A 221 -3.04 -13.72 -3.99
N TRP A 222 -2.54 -14.56 -4.91
CA TRP A 222 -1.23 -15.17 -4.80
C TRP A 222 -0.10 -14.15 -4.87
N SER A 223 -0.27 -13.11 -5.69
CA SER A 223 0.68 -12.01 -5.87
C SER A 223 0.49 -10.87 -4.85
N GLU A 224 -0.33 -11.10 -3.82
CA GLU A 224 -0.65 -10.10 -2.78
C GLU A 224 -1.25 -8.78 -3.33
N TYR A 225 -1.96 -8.85 -4.46
CA TYR A 225 -2.74 -7.73 -4.97
C TYR A 225 -4.07 -7.64 -4.23
N ASP A 226 -4.30 -6.49 -3.63
CA ASP A 226 -5.61 -6.12 -3.10
C ASP A 226 -6.41 -5.30 -4.12
N LEU A 227 -7.63 -4.91 -3.74
CA LEU A 227 -8.49 -4.07 -4.57
C LEU A 227 -7.84 -2.75 -4.99
N ASN A 228 -7.05 -2.12 -4.12
CA ASN A 228 -6.40 -0.85 -4.46
C ASN A 228 -5.28 -1.04 -5.48
N ARG A 229 -4.48 -2.10 -5.32
CA ARG A 229 -3.37 -2.39 -6.22
C ARG A 229 -3.84 -2.97 -7.54
N ALA A 230 -4.93 -3.76 -7.52
CA ALA A 230 -5.55 -4.31 -8.71
C ALA A 230 -6.42 -3.29 -9.46
N GLY A 231 -6.93 -2.26 -8.79
CA GLY A 231 -7.95 -1.36 -9.30
C GLY A 231 -7.60 -0.72 -10.64
N ASN A 232 -6.39 -0.18 -10.80
CA ASN A 232 -5.95 0.41 -12.07
C ASN A 232 -5.88 -0.60 -13.22
N LEU A 233 -5.62 -1.88 -12.92
CA LEU A 233 -5.57 -2.96 -13.90
C LEU A 233 -6.97 -3.46 -14.26
N LEU A 234 -7.94 -3.30 -13.35
CA LEU A 234 -9.32 -3.76 -13.53
C LEU A 234 -10.19 -2.72 -14.25
N GLU A 235 -9.89 -1.41 -14.12
CA GLU A 235 -10.67 -0.33 -14.73
C GLU A 235 -10.78 -0.44 -16.26
N ASP A 236 -9.71 -0.86 -16.95
CA ASP A 236 -9.62 -0.92 -18.42
C ASP A 236 -9.66 -2.37 -18.95
N GLU A 237 -10.12 -3.33 -18.13
CA GLU A 237 -10.03 -4.77 -18.45
C GLU A 237 -8.58 -5.27 -18.70
N ALA A 238 -7.60 -4.42 -18.47
CA ALA A 238 -6.19 -4.71 -18.74
C ALA A 238 -5.66 -5.93 -17.97
N ALA A 239 -6.18 -6.18 -16.76
CA ALA A 239 -5.80 -7.36 -15.99
C ALA A 239 -6.12 -8.66 -16.71
N PHE A 240 -7.27 -8.74 -17.39
CA PHE A 240 -7.67 -9.92 -18.17
C PHE A 240 -6.78 -10.08 -19.40
N GLU A 241 -6.56 -9.00 -20.17
CA GLU A 241 -5.72 -9.03 -21.37
C GLU A 241 -4.27 -9.42 -21.02
N ILE A 242 -3.71 -8.86 -19.94
CA ILE A 242 -2.35 -9.14 -19.48
C ILE A 242 -2.22 -10.58 -18.98
N ARG A 243 -3.19 -11.09 -18.22
CA ARG A 243 -3.22 -12.48 -17.77
C ARG A 243 -3.23 -13.44 -18.95
N ASP A 244 -4.10 -13.20 -19.95
CA ASP A 244 -4.23 -14.04 -21.14
C ASP A 244 -2.95 -14.02 -21.99
N ALA A 245 -2.31 -12.85 -22.14
CA ALA A 245 -1.02 -12.73 -22.80
C ALA A 245 0.10 -13.48 -22.04
N ALA A 246 0.11 -13.38 -20.70
CA ALA A 246 1.07 -14.11 -19.88
C ALA A 246 0.89 -15.64 -20.03
N LYS A 247 -0.35 -16.12 -20.03
CA LYS A 247 -0.69 -17.53 -20.22
C LYS A 247 -0.26 -18.03 -21.60
N ALA A 248 -0.56 -17.27 -22.65
CA ALA A 248 -0.14 -17.57 -24.02
C ALA A 248 1.37 -17.60 -24.17
N PHE A 249 2.05 -16.59 -23.62
CA PHE A 249 3.51 -16.54 -23.62
C PHE A 249 4.11 -17.72 -22.87
N TRP A 250 3.63 -18.02 -21.66
CA TRP A 250 4.13 -19.12 -20.84
C TRP A 250 4.00 -20.46 -21.56
N THR A 251 2.87 -20.71 -22.19
CA THR A 251 2.60 -21.94 -22.95
C THR A 251 3.54 -22.10 -24.16
N ASN A 252 3.82 -20.99 -24.85
CA ASN A 252 4.61 -20.96 -26.08
C ASN A 252 6.03 -20.45 -25.89
N ARG A 253 6.54 -20.35 -24.66
CA ARG A 253 7.82 -19.68 -24.29
C ARG A 253 9.07 -20.19 -25.01
N THR A 254 9.02 -21.40 -25.57
CA THR A 254 10.11 -21.97 -26.38
C THR A 254 10.07 -21.55 -27.86
N SER A 255 8.95 -20.95 -28.32
CA SER A 255 8.79 -20.50 -29.70
C SER A 255 9.36 -19.08 -29.89
N HIS A 256 10.02 -18.85 -31.06
CA HIS A 256 10.43 -17.49 -31.42
C HIS A 256 9.27 -16.51 -31.56
N ARG A 257 8.09 -17.01 -31.93
CA ARG A 257 6.90 -16.21 -32.17
C ARG A 257 6.31 -15.63 -30.89
N ALA A 258 6.55 -16.27 -29.75
CA ALA A 258 5.96 -15.82 -28.48
C ALA A 258 6.39 -14.39 -28.04
N LEU A 259 7.62 -13.96 -28.39
CA LEU A 259 8.05 -12.57 -28.17
C LEU A 259 7.34 -11.60 -29.11
N ILE A 260 7.25 -11.95 -30.39
CA ILE A 260 6.58 -11.13 -31.40
C ILE A 260 5.09 -10.96 -31.04
N ASP A 261 4.45 -12.04 -30.60
CA ASP A 261 3.05 -12.02 -30.21
C ASP A 261 2.80 -11.15 -28.95
N LEU A 262 3.80 -11.01 -28.04
CA LEU A 262 3.73 -10.08 -26.91
C LEU A 262 3.89 -8.63 -27.38
N GLU A 263 4.88 -8.33 -28.21
CA GLU A 263 5.20 -6.99 -28.68
C GLU A 263 4.09 -6.43 -29.59
N LEU A 264 3.53 -7.25 -30.47
CA LEU A 264 2.44 -6.88 -31.38
C LEU A 264 1.04 -7.03 -30.77
N GLY A 265 0.94 -7.69 -29.61
CA GLY A 265 -0.30 -7.98 -28.89
C GLY A 265 -0.64 -6.94 -27.82
N VAL A 266 -0.78 -7.44 -26.59
CA VAL A 266 -1.24 -6.63 -25.43
C VAL A 266 -0.34 -5.45 -25.14
N PHE A 267 0.98 -5.59 -25.33
CA PHE A 267 1.96 -4.53 -25.09
C PHE A 267 2.23 -3.61 -26.30
N ALA A 268 1.55 -3.81 -27.42
CA ALA A 268 1.53 -2.83 -28.51
C ALA A 268 0.76 -1.56 -28.15
N LYS A 269 -0.12 -1.61 -27.13
CA LYS A 269 -0.84 -0.45 -26.60
C LYS A 269 0.03 0.25 -25.57
N ASP A 270 0.37 1.52 -25.76
CA ASP A 270 1.18 2.31 -24.79
C ASP A 270 0.64 2.27 -23.37
N ALA A 271 -0.69 2.18 -23.21
CA ALA A 271 -1.36 2.10 -21.91
C ALA A 271 -0.94 0.82 -21.11
N HIS A 272 -0.65 -0.29 -21.79
CA HIS A 272 -0.27 -1.55 -21.16
C HIS A 272 1.24 -1.68 -20.88
N LEU A 273 2.06 -0.75 -21.37
CA LEU A 273 3.50 -0.68 -21.05
C LEU A 273 3.79 0.10 -19.76
N SER A 274 2.79 0.33 -18.93
CA SER A 274 2.98 0.92 -17.61
C SER A 274 3.73 -0.03 -16.68
N ARG A 275 4.46 0.51 -15.70
CA ARG A 275 5.17 -0.31 -14.70
C ARG A 275 4.24 -1.29 -13.95
N PRO A 276 3.04 -0.88 -13.48
CA PRO A 276 2.11 -1.80 -12.84
C PRO A 276 1.67 -2.93 -13.74
N ALA A 277 1.44 -2.67 -15.02
CA ALA A 277 1.04 -3.68 -16.00
C ALA A 277 2.15 -4.71 -16.26
N VAL A 278 3.40 -4.24 -16.44
CA VAL A 278 4.57 -5.14 -16.61
C VAL A 278 4.83 -5.92 -15.33
N GLU A 279 4.71 -5.29 -14.16
CA GLU A 279 4.82 -5.97 -12.86
C GLU A 279 3.79 -7.09 -12.75
N PHE A 280 2.53 -6.82 -13.08
CA PHE A 280 1.47 -7.81 -13.04
C PHE A 280 1.70 -8.95 -14.04
N PHE A 281 2.16 -8.65 -15.24
CA PHE A 281 2.54 -9.67 -16.22
C PHE A 281 3.62 -10.63 -15.66
N LEU A 282 4.66 -10.09 -15.04
CA LEU A 282 5.73 -10.91 -14.43
C LEU A 282 5.19 -11.76 -13.26
N HIS A 283 4.25 -11.22 -12.48
CA HIS A 283 3.57 -11.99 -11.44
C HIS A 283 2.72 -13.13 -12.02
N CYS A 284 2.03 -12.91 -13.13
CA CYS A 284 1.30 -13.99 -13.83
C CYS A 284 2.26 -15.10 -14.30
N LEU A 285 3.42 -14.75 -14.88
CA LEU A 285 4.41 -15.74 -15.30
C LEU A 285 4.97 -16.52 -14.11
N LEU A 286 5.24 -15.83 -13.00
CA LEU A 286 5.72 -16.49 -11.77
C LEU A 286 4.66 -17.43 -11.18
N TYR A 287 3.40 -17.05 -11.22
CA TYR A 287 2.30 -17.92 -10.83
C TYR A 287 2.21 -19.19 -11.69
N TYR A 288 2.30 -19.05 -13.03
CA TYR A 288 2.28 -20.22 -13.92
C TYR A 288 3.50 -21.11 -13.73
N LEU A 289 4.68 -20.53 -13.48
CA LEU A 289 5.89 -21.29 -13.15
C LEU A 289 5.68 -22.14 -11.89
N GLU A 290 5.20 -21.54 -10.82
CA GLU A 290 4.97 -22.26 -9.54
C GLU A 290 3.88 -23.34 -9.68
N LYS A 291 2.90 -23.13 -10.55
CA LYS A 291 1.84 -24.10 -10.82
C LYS A 291 2.35 -25.35 -11.57
N ASP A 292 3.42 -25.23 -12.36
CA ASP A 292 4.05 -26.35 -13.05
C ASP A 292 4.73 -27.36 -12.10
N GLN A 293 4.92 -27.01 -10.81
CA GLN A 293 5.44 -27.85 -9.71
C GLN A 293 6.72 -28.66 -10.03
N LYS A 294 7.54 -28.21 -10.97
CA LYS A 294 8.81 -28.83 -11.29
C LYS A 294 9.90 -28.24 -10.41
N LEU A 295 10.60 -29.07 -9.66
CA LEU A 295 11.74 -28.68 -8.82
C LEU A 295 13.06 -29.12 -9.52
N ASP A 296 13.33 -28.56 -10.68
CA ASP A 296 14.58 -28.75 -11.40
C ASP A 296 15.38 -27.43 -11.51
N LEU A 297 16.61 -27.53 -12.02
CA LEU A 297 17.47 -26.36 -12.20
C LEU A 297 16.86 -25.32 -13.15
N ALA A 298 16.14 -25.79 -14.18
CA ALA A 298 15.46 -24.91 -15.13
C ALA A 298 14.38 -24.07 -14.44
N HIS A 299 13.63 -24.66 -13.52
CA HIS A 299 12.64 -23.97 -12.73
C HIS A 299 13.26 -22.89 -11.83
N LEU A 300 14.39 -23.21 -11.19
CA LEU A 300 15.11 -22.24 -10.35
C LEU A 300 15.65 -21.07 -11.16
N ASP A 301 16.23 -21.33 -12.33
CA ASP A 301 16.71 -20.28 -13.23
C ASP A 301 15.59 -19.35 -13.69
N LEU A 302 14.46 -19.90 -14.11
CA LEU A 302 13.28 -19.12 -14.54
C LEU A 302 12.71 -18.28 -13.39
N ARG A 303 12.66 -18.85 -12.18
CA ARG A 303 12.23 -18.14 -10.99
C ARG A 303 13.13 -16.95 -10.67
N LEU A 304 14.44 -17.14 -10.75
CA LEU A 304 15.43 -16.09 -10.51
C LEU A 304 15.26 -14.95 -11.53
N ILE A 305 15.15 -15.27 -12.83
CA ILE A 305 14.92 -14.29 -13.90
C ILE A 305 13.67 -13.45 -13.62
N LEU A 306 12.58 -14.08 -13.22
CA LEU A 306 11.32 -13.38 -12.94
C LEU A 306 11.43 -12.49 -11.69
N LEU A 307 12.03 -12.97 -10.61
CA LEU A 307 12.21 -12.19 -9.38
C LEU A 307 13.15 -11.00 -9.59
N GLU A 308 14.26 -11.19 -10.32
CA GLU A 308 15.16 -10.09 -10.71
C GLU A 308 14.44 -9.07 -11.60
N GLY A 309 13.58 -9.53 -12.51
CA GLY A 309 12.74 -8.65 -13.34
C GLY A 309 11.79 -7.80 -12.52
N ILE A 310 11.09 -8.39 -11.55
CA ILE A 310 10.19 -7.67 -10.64
C ILE A 310 10.96 -6.65 -9.79
N ASP A 311 12.13 -7.04 -9.25
CA ASP A 311 12.94 -6.12 -8.46
C ASP A 311 13.52 -4.97 -9.29
N ALA A 312 13.88 -5.23 -10.54
CA ALA A 312 14.40 -4.22 -11.46
C ALA A 312 13.37 -3.10 -11.77
N LEU A 313 12.06 -3.38 -11.67
CA LEU A 313 10.99 -2.37 -11.80
C LEU A 313 11.04 -1.28 -10.72
N ARG A 314 11.73 -1.50 -9.61
CA ARG A 314 11.95 -0.48 -8.56
C ARG A 314 12.90 0.63 -9.02
N ASN A 315 13.76 0.33 -10.00
CA ASN A 315 14.69 1.28 -10.58
C ASN A 315 14.03 2.10 -11.71
N PRO A 316 14.56 3.28 -12.08
CA PRO A 316 14.00 4.10 -13.16
C PRO A 316 14.34 3.54 -14.57
N LEU A 317 14.04 2.26 -14.80
CA LEU A 317 14.20 1.60 -16.09
C LEU A 317 12.93 1.75 -16.94
N ASP A 318 13.11 1.71 -18.27
CA ASP A 318 12.00 1.66 -19.21
C ASP A 318 11.30 0.28 -19.12
N PRO A 319 9.98 0.24 -18.84
CA PRO A 319 9.25 -1.02 -18.70
C PRO A 319 9.28 -1.90 -19.94
N ALA A 320 9.28 -1.31 -21.15
CA ALA A 320 9.32 -2.04 -22.41
C ALA A 320 10.65 -2.78 -22.58
N LEU A 321 11.78 -2.10 -22.36
CA LEU A 321 13.11 -2.71 -22.42
C LEU A 321 13.29 -3.81 -21.36
N LEU A 322 12.71 -3.61 -20.17
CA LEU A 322 12.76 -4.64 -19.13
C LEU A 322 11.95 -5.87 -19.53
N LEU A 323 10.75 -5.68 -20.06
CA LEU A 323 9.90 -6.77 -20.55
C LEU A 323 10.60 -7.61 -21.63
N GLU A 324 11.16 -6.93 -22.64
CA GLU A 324 11.90 -7.58 -23.73
C GLU A 324 13.10 -8.40 -23.19
N ARG A 325 13.88 -7.80 -22.29
CA ARG A 325 15.01 -8.47 -21.65
C ARG A 325 14.59 -9.73 -20.91
N VAL A 326 13.58 -9.62 -20.02
CA VAL A 326 13.11 -10.74 -19.20
C VAL A 326 12.52 -11.84 -20.08
N ALA A 327 11.67 -11.50 -21.04
CA ALA A 327 11.06 -12.46 -21.96
C ALA A 327 12.12 -13.19 -22.82
N SER A 328 13.15 -12.47 -23.29
CA SER A 328 14.29 -13.07 -24.01
C SER A 328 15.10 -14.04 -23.13
N GLN A 329 15.34 -13.69 -21.86
CA GLN A 329 16.04 -14.55 -20.90
C GLN A 329 15.24 -15.82 -20.62
N ILE A 330 13.91 -15.72 -20.41
CA ILE A 330 13.01 -16.87 -20.22
C ILE A 330 13.10 -17.81 -21.42
N GLN A 331 13.06 -17.28 -22.65
CA GLN A 331 13.15 -18.11 -23.86
C GLN A 331 14.50 -18.85 -23.96
N LYS A 332 15.59 -18.16 -23.67
CA LYS A 332 16.94 -18.76 -23.70
C LYS A 332 17.06 -19.89 -22.68
N SER A 333 16.66 -19.65 -21.43
CA SER A 333 16.67 -20.65 -20.36
C SER A 333 15.75 -21.83 -20.69
N SER A 334 14.51 -21.56 -21.14
CA SER A 334 13.55 -22.61 -21.52
C SER A 334 14.02 -23.52 -22.70
N ARG A 335 14.93 -23.04 -23.57
CA ARG A 335 15.51 -23.82 -24.67
C ARG A 335 16.76 -24.59 -24.25
N ALA A 336 17.55 -24.03 -23.33
CA ALA A 336 18.77 -24.66 -22.83
C ALA A 336 18.51 -25.94 -22.03
N HIS A 337 17.32 -26.05 -21.44
CA HIS A 337 16.89 -27.16 -20.58
C HIS A 337 15.89 -28.13 -21.28
N ARG A 338 15.78 -28.09 -22.61
CA ARG A 338 15.11 -29.11 -23.44
C ARG A 338 16.06 -30.22 -23.82
#